data_45a4fb5b254a8e02f0f27bf70dd688ef
#
_entry.id   45a4fb5b254a8e02f0f27bf70dd688ef
#
_cell.length_a   1.000
_cell.length_b   1.000
_cell.length_c   1.000
_cell.angle_alpha   90.00
_cell.angle_beta   90.00
_cell.angle_gamma   90.00
#
_symmetry.space_group_name_H-M   'P 1'
#
loop_
_entity.id
_entity.type
_entity.pdbx_description
1 polymer ?
#
loop_
_entity_poly.entity_id
_entity_poly.type
_entity_poly.pdbx_seq_one_letter_code
_entity_poly.pdbx_strand_id
1 'polypeptide(L)'
;MNALVSARNVTKIYNKNQLPGLNKVSFDIKAGEFVGIMGASGSGKTTLLNILSTIDTPTDGDVFINGVNIETLNNNKSADFRKDYLGFIFQEYFLLNSLTVKENIAVPLTLLKKSPKEIESTIESLARRFGIFEQLGKYPSQLSGGQKQRVAAARALAKQPSILFADEPTGALDSNSATELLQKLKEVNEELQTTILMVT
;
A
#
# COMPACT_ATOMS: atom_id res chain seq x y z
N MET A 1 15.77 12.12 14.37
CA MET A 1 14.59 12.07 13.48
C MET A 1 13.72 10.94 13.98
N ASN A 2 12.45 11.20 14.24
CA ASN A 2 11.54 10.17 14.75
C ASN A 2 11.19 9.18 13.63
N ALA A 3 11.07 7.89 13.97
CA ALA A 3 10.60 6.86 13.03
C ALA A 3 9.16 7.18 12.58
N LEU A 4 8.86 6.95 11.29
CA LEU A 4 7.50 7.01 10.77
C LEU A 4 6.71 5.77 11.21
N VAL A 5 7.35 4.59 11.15
CA VAL A 5 6.81 3.34 11.68
C VAL A 5 7.75 2.84 12.76
N SER A 6 7.20 2.45 13.89
CA SER A 6 7.94 1.85 15.00
C SER A 6 7.17 0.64 15.50
N ALA A 7 7.75 -0.54 15.37
CA ALA A 7 7.23 -1.79 15.88
C ALA A 7 8.09 -2.25 17.08
N ARG A 8 7.46 -2.67 18.17
CA ARG A 8 8.13 -3.09 19.40
C ARG A 8 7.56 -4.43 19.88
N ASN A 9 8.39 -5.48 19.82
CA ASN A 9 8.07 -6.83 20.28
C ASN A 9 6.75 -7.38 19.72
N VAL A 10 6.40 -7.01 18.49
CA VAL A 10 5.13 -7.37 17.87
C VAL A 10 5.03 -8.88 17.73
N THR A 11 4.00 -9.45 18.34
CA THR A 11 3.69 -10.87 18.33
C THR A 11 2.28 -11.09 17.80
N LYS A 12 2.09 -12.09 16.94
CA LYS A 12 0.77 -12.49 16.46
C LYS A 12 0.61 -13.98 16.56
N ILE A 13 -0.40 -14.41 17.32
CA ILE A 13 -0.79 -15.81 17.51
C ILE A 13 -2.23 -15.96 17.06
N TYR A 14 -2.46 -16.70 15.96
CA TYR A 14 -3.80 -16.99 15.47
C TYR A 14 -4.48 -18.13 16.21
N ASN A 15 -3.67 -19.14 16.62
CA ASN A 15 -4.16 -20.28 17.38
C ASN A 15 -3.11 -20.66 18.44
N LYS A 16 -3.54 -20.80 19.70
CA LYS A 16 -2.65 -21.11 20.83
C LYS A 16 -1.81 -22.39 20.67
N ASN A 17 -2.25 -23.31 19.81
CA ASN A 17 -1.57 -24.58 19.54
C ASN A 17 -0.67 -24.55 18.29
N GLN A 18 -0.47 -23.38 17.67
CA GLN A 18 0.37 -23.22 16.49
C GLN A 18 1.54 -22.27 16.77
N LEU A 19 2.56 -22.36 15.91
CA LEU A 19 3.64 -21.37 15.93
C LEU A 19 3.09 -19.96 15.67
N PRO A 20 3.64 -18.93 16.33
CA PRO A 20 3.21 -17.56 16.10
C PRO A 20 3.47 -17.14 14.65
N GLY A 21 2.50 -16.42 14.06
CA GLY A 21 2.69 -15.79 12.75
C GLY A 21 3.73 -14.68 12.79
N LEU A 22 3.88 -13.99 13.95
CA LEU A 22 4.98 -13.08 14.27
C LEU A 22 5.44 -13.35 15.69
N ASN A 23 6.76 -13.30 15.93
CA ASN A 23 7.35 -13.55 17.23
C ASN A 23 8.31 -12.44 17.62
N LYS A 24 7.85 -11.51 18.47
CA LYS A 24 8.62 -10.39 19.06
C LYS A 24 9.39 -9.57 18.02
N VAL A 25 8.75 -9.25 16.90
CA VAL A 25 9.36 -8.47 15.81
C VAL A 25 9.49 -7.00 16.25
N SER A 26 10.70 -6.43 16.10
CA SER A 26 10.96 -5.02 16.41
C SER A 26 11.77 -4.38 15.30
N PHE A 27 11.34 -3.20 14.82
CA PHE A 27 12.05 -2.41 13.83
C PHE A 27 11.55 -0.96 13.80
N ASP A 28 12.30 -0.12 13.14
CA ASP A 28 11.94 1.27 12.83
C ASP A 28 12.09 1.53 11.33
N ILE A 29 11.16 2.31 10.77
CA ILE A 29 11.22 2.82 9.40
C ILE A 29 11.12 4.34 9.47
N LYS A 30 12.07 5.04 8.85
CA LYS A 30 12.06 6.49 8.76
C LYS A 30 11.18 6.98 7.60
N ALA A 31 10.72 8.22 7.70
CA ALA A 31 10.01 8.84 6.59
C ALA A 31 10.91 8.89 5.33
N GLY A 32 10.33 8.57 4.17
CA GLY A 32 11.02 8.56 2.88
C GLY A 32 11.85 7.29 2.61
N GLU A 33 11.92 6.33 3.52
CA GLU A 33 12.62 5.06 3.24
C GLU A 33 11.85 4.16 2.28
N PHE A 34 12.58 3.43 1.44
CA PHE A 34 12.06 2.32 0.63
C PHE A 34 12.60 1.01 1.22
N VAL A 35 11.75 0.28 1.93
CA VAL A 35 12.11 -0.93 2.67
C VAL A 35 11.51 -2.17 2.01
N GLY A 36 12.34 -3.17 1.74
CA GLY A 36 11.92 -4.49 1.27
C GLY A 36 12.02 -5.53 2.38
N ILE A 37 10.94 -6.25 2.65
CA ILE A 37 10.93 -7.40 3.55
C ILE A 37 10.88 -8.67 2.71
N MET A 38 11.93 -9.47 2.79
CA MET A 38 12.06 -10.73 2.06
C MET A 38 11.94 -11.92 3.01
N GLY A 39 11.42 -13.02 2.51
CA GLY A 39 11.34 -14.26 3.29
C GLY A 39 10.51 -15.34 2.61
N ALA A 40 10.67 -16.56 3.07
CA ALA A 40 9.92 -17.71 2.56
C ALA A 40 8.40 -17.52 2.72
N SER A 41 7.61 -18.23 1.92
CA SER A 41 6.16 -18.32 2.12
C SER A 41 5.86 -18.79 3.54
N GLY A 42 4.86 -18.17 4.19
CA GLY A 42 4.50 -18.49 5.58
C GLY A 42 5.40 -17.87 6.66
N SER A 43 6.40 -17.05 6.32
CA SER A 43 7.28 -16.38 7.31
C SER A 43 6.64 -15.20 8.04
N GLY A 44 5.35 -14.91 7.82
CA GLY A 44 4.62 -13.85 8.54
C GLY A 44 4.61 -12.49 7.84
N LYS A 45 5.11 -12.36 6.60
CA LYS A 45 5.17 -11.08 5.86
C LYS A 45 3.79 -10.42 5.71
N THR A 46 2.82 -11.17 5.21
CA THR A 46 1.43 -10.70 5.04
C THR A 46 0.79 -10.41 6.41
N THR A 47 1.08 -11.22 7.44
CA THR A 47 0.64 -10.94 8.82
C THR A 47 1.15 -9.60 9.31
N LEU A 48 2.44 -9.31 9.08
CA LEU A 48 3.03 -8.03 9.46
C LEU A 48 2.37 -6.87 8.70
N LEU A 49 2.19 -6.98 7.37
CA LEU A 49 1.49 -5.97 6.59
C LEU A 49 0.06 -5.74 7.08
N ASN A 50 -0.68 -6.79 7.40
CA ASN A 50 -2.04 -6.68 7.92
C ASN A 50 -2.10 -5.92 9.24
N ILE A 51 -1.14 -6.14 10.14
CA ILE A 51 -1.05 -5.38 11.40
C ILE A 51 -0.68 -3.92 11.12
N LEU A 52 0.38 -3.67 10.37
CA LEU A 52 0.81 -2.30 10.04
C LEU A 52 -0.28 -1.51 9.30
N SER A 53 -1.11 -2.21 8.54
CA SER A 53 -2.22 -1.62 7.80
C SER A 53 -3.50 -1.45 8.61
N THR A 54 -3.48 -1.80 9.88
CA THR A 54 -4.67 -1.76 10.77
C THR A 54 -5.84 -2.65 10.29
N ILE A 55 -5.55 -3.67 9.48
CA ILE A 55 -6.53 -4.70 9.08
C ILE A 55 -6.63 -5.77 10.17
N ASP A 56 -5.50 -6.09 10.81
CA ASP A 56 -5.41 -7.01 11.93
C ASP A 56 -4.75 -6.30 13.13
N THR A 57 -4.85 -6.90 14.31
CA THR A 57 -4.23 -6.39 15.54
C THR A 57 -3.18 -7.37 16.05
N PRO A 58 -2.07 -6.92 16.66
CA PRO A 58 -1.12 -7.81 17.29
C PRO A 58 -1.77 -8.52 18.49
N THR A 59 -1.20 -9.64 18.89
CA THR A 59 -1.57 -10.32 20.15
C THR A 59 -0.81 -9.69 21.33
N ASP A 60 0.40 -9.17 21.07
CA ASP A 60 1.27 -8.52 22.07
C ASP A 60 2.27 -7.61 21.34
N GLY A 61 2.80 -6.63 22.05
CA GLY A 61 3.71 -5.61 21.51
C GLY A 61 2.98 -4.37 21.01
N ASP A 62 3.69 -3.34 20.61
CA ASP A 62 3.15 -2.04 20.19
C ASP A 62 3.56 -1.68 18.78
N VAL A 63 2.66 -1.01 18.04
CA VAL A 63 2.95 -0.43 16.73
C VAL A 63 2.52 1.02 16.69
N PHE A 64 3.48 1.88 16.33
CA PHE A 64 3.25 3.30 16.13
C PHE A 64 3.45 3.64 14.65
N ILE A 65 2.51 4.36 14.06
CA ILE A 65 2.65 4.92 12.70
C ILE A 65 2.33 6.41 12.77
N ASN A 66 3.27 7.23 12.31
CA ASN A 66 3.17 8.69 12.39
C ASN A 66 2.88 9.19 13.82
N GLY A 67 3.47 8.54 14.82
CA GLY A 67 3.28 8.84 16.25
C GLY A 67 1.95 8.34 16.85
N VAL A 68 1.09 7.71 16.08
CA VAL A 68 -0.19 7.15 16.54
C VAL A 68 0.01 5.68 16.89
N ASN A 69 -0.31 5.27 18.12
CA ASN A 69 -0.40 3.86 18.48
C ASN A 69 -1.66 3.27 17.82
N ILE A 70 -1.46 2.40 16.80
CA ILE A 70 -2.55 1.86 15.99
C ILE A 70 -3.48 0.91 16.76
N GLU A 71 -3.03 0.33 17.86
CA GLU A 71 -3.82 -0.57 18.69
C GLU A 71 -4.90 0.16 19.49
N THR A 72 -4.73 1.47 19.71
CA THR A 72 -5.73 2.31 20.38
C THR A 72 -6.88 2.74 19.47
N LEU A 73 -6.79 2.41 18.17
CA LEU A 73 -7.78 2.78 17.17
C LEU A 73 -8.95 1.79 17.20
N ASN A 74 -10.17 2.29 17.37
CA ASN A 74 -11.36 1.48 17.10
C ASN A 74 -11.58 1.34 15.57
N ASN A 75 -12.53 0.49 15.15
CA ASN A 75 -12.78 0.18 13.74
C ASN A 75 -13.00 1.43 12.87
N ASN A 76 -13.74 2.43 13.35
CA ASN A 76 -13.99 3.66 12.60
C ASN A 76 -12.72 4.50 12.46
N LYS A 77 -11.98 4.68 13.54
CA LYS A 77 -10.71 5.41 13.53
C LYS A 77 -9.65 4.70 12.69
N SER A 78 -9.60 3.36 12.71
CA SER A 78 -8.72 2.58 11.83
C SER A 78 -9.07 2.77 10.36
N ALA A 79 -10.37 2.82 10.01
CA ALA A 79 -10.81 3.11 8.65
C ALA A 79 -10.41 4.52 8.19
N ASP A 80 -10.61 5.52 9.05
CA ASP A 80 -10.17 6.89 8.78
C ASP A 80 -8.66 6.97 8.67
N PHE A 81 -7.92 6.30 9.55
CA PHE A 81 -6.46 6.25 9.50
C PHE A 81 -5.96 5.64 8.18
N ARG A 82 -6.54 4.51 7.73
CA ARG A 82 -6.23 3.94 6.40
C ARG A 82 -6.56 4.91 5.27
N LYS A 83 -7.73 5.56 5.34
CA LYS A 83 -8.16 6.53 4.33
C LYS A 83 -7.18 7.69 4.23
N ASP A 84 -6.71 8.22 5.33
CA ASP A 84 -5.92 9.45 5.35
C ASP A 84 -4.42 9.22 5.12
N TYR A 85 -3.85 8.13 5.65
CA TYR A 85 -2.40 7.96 5.72
C TYR A 85 -1.83 6.79 4.92
N LEU A 86 -2.60 5.73 4.62
CA LEU A 86 -2.06 4.49 4.10
C LEU A 86 -2.46 4.24 2.64
N GLY A 87 -1.49 3.88 1.79
CA GLY A 87 -1.72 3.38 0.42
C GLY A 87 -1.48 1.86 0.36
N PHE A 88 -2.14 1.18 -0.59
CA PHE A 88 -2.02 -0.28 -0.74
C PHE A 88 -1.90 -0.69 -2.19
N ILE A 89 -0.89 -1.51 -2.48
CA ILE A 89 -0.74 -2.27 -3.72
C ILE A 89 -0.75 -3.75 -3.35
N PHE A 90 -1.64 -4.52 -3.94
CA PHE A 90 -1.79 -5.96 -3.72
C PHE A 90 -1.38 -6.74 -4.97
N GLN A 91 -1.00 -7.99 -4.79
CA GLN A 91 -0.68 -8.90 -5.88
C GLN A 91 -1.85 -9.09 -6.85
N GLU A 92 -3.08 -9.16 -6.34
CA GLU A 92 -4.31 -9.35 -7.14
C GLU A 92 -4.95 -8.03 -7.61
N TYR A 93 -4.23 -6.90 -7.56
CA TYR A 93 -4.67 -5.57 -8.01
C TYR A 93 -5.86 -4.98 -7.26
N PHE A 94 -6.87 -5.76 -6.91
CA PHE A 94 -8.15 -5.36 -6.32
C PHE A 94 -8.77 -4.11 -6.97
N LEU A 95 -8.77 -4.09 -8.31
CA LEU A 95 -9.48 -3.06 -9.07
C LEU A 95 -10.98 -3.32 -9.04
N LEU A 96 -11.75 -2.23 -9.00
CA LEU A 96 -13.20 -2.30 -9.09
C LEU A 96 -13.59 -2.54 -10.54
N ASN A 97 -14.07 -3.73 -10.88
CA ASN A 97 -14.32 -4.17 -12.26
C ASN A 97 -15.45 -3.39 -12.94
N SER A 98 -16.37 -2.81 -12.17
CA SER A 98 -17.48 -1.96 -12.65
C SER A 98 -17.07 -0.53 -12.94
N LEU A 99 -15.84 -0.15 -12.61
CA LEU A 99 -15.30 1.19 -12.80
C LEU A 99 -14.21 1.19 -13.85
N THR A 100 -14.11 2.26 -14.63
CA THR A 100 -13.01 2.53 -15.56
C THR A 100 -11.69 2.73 -14.80
N VAL A 101 -10.56 2.75 -15.50
CA VAL A 101 -9.25 3.12 -14.93
C VAL A 101 -9.29 4.48 -14.27
N LYS A 102 -9.87 5.49 -14.95
CA LYS A 102 -10.05 6.84 -14.41
C LYS A 102 -10.81 6.82 -13.08
N GLU A 103 -11.93 6.13 -13.03
CA GLU A 103 -12.76 6.03 -11.84
C GLU A 103 -12.08 5.25 -10.72
N ASN A 104 -11.36 4.16 -11.02
CA ASN A 104 -10.56 3.44 -10.03
C ASN A 104 -9.54 4.36 -9.34
N ILE A 105 -8.83 5.20 -10.09
CA ILE A 105 -7.86 6.16 -9.53
C ILE A 105 -8.58 7.28 -8.75
N ALA A 106 -9.79 7.66 -9.15
CA ALA A 106 -10.59 8.69 -8.50
C ALA A 106 -11.11 8.29 -7.11
N VAL A 107 -11.37 6.98 -6.86
CA VAL A 107 -11.99 6.49 -5.62
C VAL A 107 -11.39 7.10 -4.34
N PRO A 108 -10.07 7.01 -4.08
CA PRO A 108 -9.51 7.55 -2.84
C PRO A 108 -9.64 9.08 -2.74
N LEU A 109 -9.60 9.80 -3.84
CA LEU A 109 -9.75 11.26 -3.88
C LEU A 109 -11.19 11.68 -3.56
N THR A 110 -12.17 10.92 -4.08
CA THR A 110 -13.58 11.13 -3.81
C THR A 110 -13.90 10.91 -2.33
N LEU A 111 -13.32 9.86 -1.71
CA LEU A 111 -13.45 9.60 -0.27
C LEU A 111 -12.86 10.74 0.58
N LEU A 112 -11.82 11.41 0.09
CA LEU A 112 -11.23 12.60 0.70
C LEU A 112 -11.97 13.89 0.36
N LYS A 113 -13.09 13.82 -0.38
CA LYS A 113 -13.91 14.97 -0.80
C LYS A 113 -13.12 16.04 -1.57
N LYS A 114 -12.14 15.61 -2.36
CA LYS A 114 -11.36 16.51 -3.23
C LYS A 114 -12.25 17.15 -4.30
N SER A 115 -11.90 18.34 -4.73
CA SER A 115 -12.63 19.04 -5.80
C SER A 115 -12.49 18.30 -7.15
N PRO A 116 -13.47 18.40 -8.06
CA PRO A 116 -13.37 17.79 -9.40
C PRO A 116 -12.09 18.17 -10.15
N LYS A 117 -11.65 19.41 -10.01
CA LYS A 117 -10.42 19.91 -10.65
C LYS A 117 -9.17 19.22 -10.09
N GLU A 118 -9.08 19.05 -8.75
CA GLU A 118 -7.96 18.33 -8.11
C GLU A 118 -7.97 16.85 -8.50
N ILE A 119 -9.15 16.22 -8.55
CA ILE A 119 -9.30 14.82 -8.98
C ILE A 119 -8.77 14.66 -10.40
N GLU A 120 -9.23 15.48 -11.34
CA GLU A 120 -8.83 15.38 -12.74
C GLU A 120 -7.32 15.59 -12.94
N SER A 121 -6.77 16.63 -12.34
CA SER A 121 -5.32 16.92 -12.44
C SER A 121 -4.45 15.82 -11.83
N THR A 122 -4.88 15.23 -10.71
CA THR A 122 -4.16 14.14 -10.05
C THR A 122 -4.19 12.88 -10.90
N ILE A 123 -5.37 12.52 -11.46
CA ILE A 123 -5.52 11.36 -12.34
C ILE A 123 -4.62 11.53 -13.57
N GLU A 124 -4.65 12.66 -14.23
CA GLU A 124 -3.84 12.91 -15.43
C GLU A 124 -2.33 12.77 -15.13
N SER A 125 -1.87 13.40 -14.06
CA SER A 125 -0.47 13.33 -13.63
C SER A 125 -0.01 11.89 -13.36
N LEU A 126 -0.79 11.13 -12.57
CA LEU A 126 -0.47 9.74 -12.24
C LEU A 126 -0.59 8.82 -13.45
N ALA A 127 -1.60 9.02 -14.30
CA ALA A 127 -1.78 8.21 -15.51
C ALA A 127 -0.60 8.37 -16.48
N ARG A 128 -0.07 9.60 -16.64
CA ARG A 128 1.14 9.85 -17.42
C ARG A 128 2.37 9.22 -16.78
N ARG A 129 2.57 9.42 -15.47
CA ARG A 129 3.69 8.85 -14.72
C ARG A 129 3.76 7.33 -14.83
N PHE A 130 2.62 6.64 -14.70
CA PHE A 130 2.55 5.19 -14.79
C PHE A 130 2.34 4.64 -16.21
N GLY A 131 2.33 5.49 -17.24
CA GLY A 131 2.17 5.08 -18.64
C GLY A 131 0.83 4.40 -18.94
N ILE A 132 -0.24 4.87 -18.29
CA ILE A 132 -1.61 4.34 -18.43
C ILE A 132 -2.61 5.40 -18.90
N PHE A 133 -2.14 6.51 -19.43
CA PHE A 133 -3.01 7.61 -19.85
C PHE A 133 -4.01 7.20 -20.93
N GLU A 134 -3.56 6.45 -21.94
CA GLU A 134 -4.40 5.95 -23.04
C GLU A 134 -5.42 4.87 -22.57
N GLN A 135 -5.29 4.38 -21.34
CA GLN A 135 -6.17 3.37 -20.75
C GLN A 135 -7.27 3.97 -19.86
N LEU A 136 -7.29 5.28 -19.62
CA LEU A 136 -8.18 5.92 -18.64
C LEU A 136 -9.67 5.59 -18.86
N GLY A 137 -10.11 5.42 -20.11
CA GLY A 137 -11.50 5.06 -20.44
C GLY A 137 -11.79 3.56 -20.41
N LYS A 138 -10.78 2.69 -20.24
CA LYS A 138 -10.96 1.24 -20.25
C LYS A 138 -11.38 0.69 -18.89
N TYR A 139 -12.02 -0.49 -18.91
CA TYR A 139 -12.32 -1.28 -17.72
C TYR A 139 -11.18 -2.24 -17.39
N PRO A 140 -11.04 -2.70 -16.12
CA PRO A 140 -9.99 -3.63 -15.73
C PRO A 140 -9.93 -4.92 -16.57
N SER A 141 -11.06 -5.41 -17.04
CA SER A 141 -11.12 -6.60 -17.91
C SER A 141 -10.41 -6.43 -19.27
N GLN A 142 -10.18 -5.20 -19.70
CA GLN A 142 -9.55 -4.85 -21.00
C GLN A 142 -8.03 -4.59 -20.86
N LEU A 143 -7.47 -4.80 -19.67
CA LEU A 143 -6.07 -4.48 -19.34
C LEU A 143 -5.22 -5.74 -19.19
N SER A 144 -3.95 -5.66 -19.59
CA SER A 144 -2.94 -6.65 -19.22
C SER A 144 -2.64 -6.64 -17.71
N GLY A 145 -2.01 -7.70 -17.18
CA GLY A 145 -1.60 -7.77 -15.77
C GLY A 145 -0.73 -6.58 -15.35
N GLY A 146 0.29 -6.25 -16.15
CA GLY A 146 1.14 -5.09 -15.88
C GLY A 146 0.39 -3.77 -15.90
N GLN A 147 -0.57 -3.58 -16.82
CA GLN A 147 -1.42 -2.39 -16.83
C GLN A 147 -2.31 -2.33 -15.58
N LYS A 148 -2.94 -3.43 -15.18
CA LYS A 148 -3.74 -3.50 -13.94
C LYS A 148 -2.93 -3.11 -12.71
N GLN A 149 -1.68 -3.59 -12.62
CA GLN A 149 -0.81 -3.28 -11.49
C GLN A 149 -0.40 -1.81 -11.48
N ARG A 150 -0.11 -1.21 -12.63
CA ARG A 150 0.16 0.23 -12.73
C ARG A 150 -1.05 1.08 -12.36
N VAL A 151 -2.26 0.64 -12.70
CA VAL A 151 -3.51 1.29 -12.24
C VAL A 151 -3.66 1.18 -10.73
N ALA A 152 -3.41 0.00 -10.15
CA ALA A 152 -3.46 -0.20 -8.71
C ALA A 152 -2.44 0.69 -7.96
N ALA A 153 -1.22 0.82 -8.50
CA ALA A 153 -0.20 1.72 -7.97
C ALA A 153 -0.62 3.19 -8.06
N ALA A 154 -1.13 3.64 -9.21
CA ALA A 154 -1.63 5.00 -9.39
C ALA A 154 -2.78 5.31 -8.40
N ARG A 155 -3.74 4.38 -8.24
CA ARG A 155 -4.83 4.49 -7.26
C ARG A 155 -4.31 4.61 -5.83
N ALA A 156 -3.35 3.77 -5.44
CA ALA A 156 -2.77 3.78 -4.10
C ALA A 156 -2.08 5.10 -3.76
N LEU A 157 -1.44 5.72 -4.75
CA LEU A 157 -0.68 6.97 -4.62
C LEU A 157 -1.52 8.23 -4.81
N ALA A 158 -2.75 8.12 -5.33
CA ALA A 158 -3.59 9.27 -5.69
C ALA A 158 -3.80 10.24 -4.52
N LYS A 159 -3.92 9.73 -3.32
CA LYS A 159 -4.11 10.53 -2.09
C LYS A 159 -2.81 10.97 -1.40
N GLN A 160 -1.64 10.71 -2.00
CA GLN A 160 -0.32 10.99 -1.43
C GLN A 160 -0.16 10.43 0.00
N PRO A 161 -0.24 9.10 0.16
CA PRO A 161 -0.18 8.48 1.47
C PRO A 161 1.18 8.71 2.13
N SER A 162 1.21 8.76 3.48
CA SER A 162 2.46 8.84 4.25
C SER A 162 3.29 7.56 4.10
N ILE A 163 2.60 6.42 3.98
CA ILE A 163 3.23 5.13 3.73
C ILE A 163 2.42 4.32 2.72
N LEU A 164 3.14 3.71 1.78
CA LEU A 164 2.63 2.78 0.77
C LEU A 164 3.05 1.37 1.15
N PHE A 165 2.09 0.50 1.41
CA PHE A 165 2.31 -0.93 1.57
C PHE A 165 2.15 -1.64 0.23
N ALA A 166 3.08 -2.52 -0.11
CA ALA A 166 3.05 -3.30 -1.34
C ALA A 166 3.24 -4.78 -1.01
N ASP A 167 2.17 -5.57 -1.15
CA ASP A 167 2.17 -7.01 -0.90
C ASP A 167 2.40 -7.75 -2.21
N GLU A 168 3.58 -8.32 -2.38
CA GLU A 168 4.04 -9.03 -3.57
C GLU A 168 3.65 -8.32 -4.89
N PRO A 169 3.96 -7.02 -5.04
CA PRO A 169 3.41 -6.19 -6.14
C PRO A 169 3.87 -6.65 -7.52
N THR A 170 4.88 -7.49 -7.60
CA THR A 170 5.43 -8.03 -8.86
C THR A 170 5.16 -9.51 -9.07
N GLY A 171 4.54 -10.19 -8.11
CA GLY A 171 4.38 -11.65 -8.13
C GLY A 171 3.56 -12.21 -9.29
N ALA A 172 2.66 -11.40 -9.87
CA ALA A 172 1.84 -11.79 -11.01
C ALA A 172 2.31 -11.18 -12.36
N LEU A 173 3.51 -10.56 -12.39
CA LEU A 173 4.02 -9.84 -13.56
C LEU A 173 5.16 -10.59 -14.24
N ASP A 174 5.29 -10.38 -15.56
CA ASP A 174 6.52 -10.70 -16.28
C ASP A 174 7.67 -9.80 -15.81
N SER A 175 8.92 -10.23 -16.08
CA SER A 175 10.12 -9.55 -15.61
C SER A 175 10.23 -8.08 -16.05
N ASN A 176 9.78 -7.76 -17.26
CA ASN A 176 9.84 -6.39 -17.78
C ASN A 176 8.83 -5.50 -17.05
N SER A 177 7.57 -5.94 -16.96
CA SER A 177 6.52 -5.23 -16.21
C SER A 177 6.86 -5.07 -14.73
N ALA A 178 7.50 -6.08 -14.12
CA ALA A 178 7.97 -6.01 -12.74
C ALA A 178 9.05 -4.92 -12.56
N THR A 179 10.05 -4.91 -13.45
CA THR A 179 11.14 -3.91 -13.42
C THR A 179 10.60 -2.49 -13.62
N GLU A 180 9.70 -2.29 -14.60
CA GLU A 180 9.06 -0.99 -14.83
C GLU A 180 8.29 -0.50 -13.61
N LEU A 181 7.50 -1.36 -12.97
CA LEU A 181 6.74 -1.00 -11.76
C LEU A 181 7.68 -0.58 -10.63
N LEU A 182 8.71 -1.39 -10.34
CA LEU A 182 9.66 -1.09 -9.27
C LEU A 182 10.41 0.23 -9.51
N GLN A 183 10.80 0.48 -10.76
CA GLN A 183 11.42 1.76 -11.12
C GLN A 183 10.47 2.93 -10.88
N LYS A 184 9.19 2.81 -11.26
CA LYS A 184 8.18 3.86 -11.02
C LYS A 184 7.94 4.09 -9.52
N LEU A 185 7.92 3.04 -8.71
CA LEU A 185 7.79 3.16 -7.26
C LEU A 185 9.03 3.83 -6.65
N LYS A 186 10.22 3.53 -7.15
CA LYS A 186 11.46 4.19 -6.73
C LYS A 186 11.47 5.68 -7.09
N GLU A 187 11.07 6.04 -8.31
CA GLU A 187 10.92 7.44 -8.73
C GLU A 187 9.95 8.21 -7.80
N VAL A 188 8.81 7.59 -7.48
CA VAL A 188 7.83 8.18 -6.53
C VAL A 188 8.41 8.35 -5.14
N ASN A 189 9.14 7.35 -4.62
CA ASN A 189 9.80 7.45 -3.32
C ASN A 189 10.81 8.59 -3.27
N GLU A 190 11.66 8.71 -4.30
CA GLU A 190 12.71 9.73 -4.38
C GLU A 190 12.14 11.15 -4.55
N GLU A 191 11.13 11.32 -5.42
CA GLU A 191 10.57 12.64 -5.74
C GLU A 191 9.55 13.14 -4.71
N LEU A 192 8.67 12.25 -4.23
CA LEU A 192 7.57 12.61 -3.33
C LEU A 192 7.87 12.28 -1.87
N GLN A 193 9.03 11.67 -1.59
CA GLN A 193 9.43 11.22 -0.25
C GLN A 193 8.38 10.31 0.42
N THR A 194 7.57 9.61 -0.41
CA THR A 194 6.61 8.63 0.08
C THR A 194 7.35 7.43 0.64
N THR A 195 7.09 7.07 1.89
CA THR A 195 7.68 5.87 2.50
C THR A 195 7.05 4.63 1.86
N ILE A 196 7.86 3.65 1.46
CA ILE A 196 7.37 2.43 0.82
C ILE A 196 7.85 1.23 1.63
N LEU A 197 6.92 0.37 2.02
CA LEU A 197 7.20 -0.94 2.59
C LEU A 197 6.66 -2.02 1.67
N MET A 198 7.56 -2.78 1.09
CA MET A 198 7.26 -3.86 0.15
C MET A 198 7.60 -5.21 0.78
N VAL A 199 6.73 -6.20 0.62
CA VAL A 199 7.04 -7.61 0.92
C VAL A 199 7.13 -8.43 -0.37
N THR A 200 8.04 -9.40 -0.39
CA THR A 200 8.29 -10.28 -1.55
C THR A 200 8.85 -11.64 -1.10
#